data_be3ca34c73ef63470acad22eae87c901
#
_entry.id   be3ca34c73ef63470acad22eae87c901
#
_cell.length_a   1.000
_cell.length_b   1.000
_cell.length_c   1.000
_cell.angle_alpha   90.00
_cell.angle_beta   90.00
_cell.angle_gamma   90.00
#
_symmetry.space_group_name_H-M   'P 1'
#
loop_
_entity.id
_entity.type
_entity.pdbx_description
1 polymer ?
#
loop_
_entity_poly.entity_id
_entity_poly.type
_entity_poly.pdbx_seq_one_letter_code
_entity_poly.pdbx_strand_id
1 'polypeptide(L)'
;QHRGQDAAGVATWNGSKMSLYKELGLVAEVFKTNESLSLEGTVGVGHVRYPTAGRADASEAQPLHSANPVNISLAHNGTLTNSEEIKNALLKTHFCQFNTRSDSEVLLNLFAYELYKTNFRKLKNSHVFSALKNVYKQCEGGYAVTALVAGIGVIAFRDPGGIRPLVLGKKKGSY
;
A
#
# COMPACT_ATOMS: atom_id res chain seq x y z
N GLN A 1 -17.77 4.56 11.31
CA GLN A 1 -16.89 3.45 10.96
C GLN A 1 -17.62 2.13 11.15
N HIS A 2 -18.08 1.55 10.05
CA HIS A 2 -18.86 0.30 10.07
C HIS A 2 -18.01 -0.94 9.89
N ARG A 3 -16.80 -0.78 9.28
CA ARG A 3 -15.84 -1.84 8.98
C ARG A 3 -14.44 -1.34 9.28
N GLY A 4 -13.49 -2.27 9.45
CA GLY A 4 -12.11 -1.90 9.73
C GLY A 4 -11.95 -1.32 11.13
N GLN A 5 -12.26 -2.09 12.18
CA GLN A 5 -12.27 -1.64 13.58
C GLN A 5 -11.00 -2.02 14.34
N ASP A 6 -10.10 -2.76 13.70
CA ASP A 6 -8.93 -3.35 14.33
C ASP A 6 -7.73 -2.39 14.34
N ALA A 7 -7.53 -1.69 13.24
CA ALA A 7 -6.47 -0.70 13.09
C ALA A 7 -6.88 0.37 12.07
N ALA A 8 -6.28 1.54 12.19
CA ALA A 8 -6.40 2.62 11.22
C ALA A 8 -5.04 3.23 10.93
N GLY A 9 -4.83 3.71 9.70
CA GLY A 9 -3.60 4.37 9.33
C GLY A 9 -3.77 5.28 8.12
N VAL A 10 -2.87 6.25 8.02
CA VAL A 10 -2.79 7.23 6.92
C VAL A 10 -1.33 7.46 6.57
N ALA A 11 -1.05 7.49 5.27
CA ALA A 11 0.21 8.00 4.73
C ALA A 11 -0.06 9.23 3.88
N THR A 12 0.77 10.27 4.03
CA THR A 12 0.66 11.53 3.30
C THR A 12 1.95 11.90 2.62
N TRP A 13 1.87 12.73 1.57
CA TRP A 13 3.00 13.27 0.83
C TRP A 13 2.87 14.78 0.66
N ASN A 14 3.90 15.53 1.06
CA ASN A 14 3.93 16.99 0.94
C ASN A 14 4.78 17.52 -0.23
N GLY A 15 5.23 16.65 -1.12
CA GLY A 15 6.14 16.99 -2.23
C GLY A 15 7.61 16.62 -1.96
N SER A 16 8.02 16.45 -0.70
CA SER A 16 9.40 16.10 -0.30
C SER A 16 9.46 14.96 0.70
N LYS A 17 8.51 14.88 1.62
CA LYS A 17 8.49 13.91 2.73
C LYS A 17 7.21 13.08 2.69
N MET A 18 7.37 11.78 2.90
CA MET A 18 6.26 10.88 3.20
C MET A 18 6.14 10.73 4.72
N SER A 19 4.95 11.02 5.23
CA SER A 19 4.61 10.85 6.63
C SER A 19 3.61 9.71 6.77
N LEU A 20 3.80 8.86 7.78
CA LEU A 20 2.95 7.70 8.04
C LEU A 20 2.59 7.69 9.52
N TYR A 21 1.31 7.55 9.81
CA TYR A 21 0.81 7.28 11.14
C TYR A 21 -0.22 6.16 11.10
N LYS A 22 -0.07 5.16 11.95
CA LYS A 22 -0.97 4.01 12.03
C LYS A 22 -0.90 3.36 13.40
N GLU A 23 -2.04 2.96 13.91
CA GLU A 23 -2.20 2.34 15.22
C GLU A 23 -3.36 1.34 15.22
N LEU A 24 -3.38 0.50 16.27
CA LEU A 24 -4.54 -0.33 16.58
C LEU A 24 -5.67 0.53 17.15
N GLY A 25 -6.90 0.22 16.79
CA GLY A 25 -8.10 0.88 17.29
C GLY A 25 -8.95 1.55 16.20
N LEU A 26 -9.99 2.20 16.65
CA LEU A 26 -10.92 2.95 15.81
C LEU A 26 -10.27 4.24 15.28
N VAL A 27 -10.69 4.69 14.09
CA VAL A 27 -10.22 5.96 13.50
C VAL A 27 -10.29 7.12 14.50
N ALA A 28 -11.42 7.22 15.23
CA ALA A 28 -11.61 8.28 16.22
C ALA A 28 -10.69 8.17 17.46
N GLU A 29 -10.09 7.03 17.69
CA GLU A 29 -9.12 6.81 18.77
C GLU A 29 -7.69 7.03 18.29
N VAL A 30 -7.38 6.48 17.13
CA VAL A 30 -6.05 6.55 16.50
C VAL A 30 -5.66 7.99 16.15
N PHE A 31 -6.60 8.79 15.63
CA PHE A 31 -6.30 10.15 15.17
C PHE A 31 -6.67 11.25 16.18
N LYS A 32 -6.38 11.01 17.46
CA LYS A 32 -6.56 12.00 18.54
C LYS A 32 -5.25 12.66 19.02
N THR A 33 -4.11 12.07 18.68
CA THR A 33 -2.82 12.50 19.18
C THR A 33 -2.24 13.67 18.38
N ASN A 34 -1.36 14.46 19.01
CA ASN A 34 -0.64 15.52 18.30
C ASN A 34 0.19 14.98 17.12
N GLU A 35 0.72 13.76 17.23
CA GLU A 35 1.47 13.09 16.16
C GLU A 35 0.59 12.80 14.94
N SER A 36 -0.63 12.30 15.19
CA SER A 36 -1.58 12.04 14.10
C SER A 36 -2.09 13.34 13.44
N LEU A 37 -2.16 14.44 14.19
CA LEU A 37 -2.55 15.75 13.69
C LEU A 37 -1.41 16.49 12.96
N SER A 38 -0.16 16.03 13.12
CA SER A 38 1.03 16.59 12.45
C SER A 38 1.29 16.00 11.06
N LEU A 39 0.40 15.18 10.53
CA LEU A 39 0.52 14.65 9.17
C LEU A 39 0.40 15.78 8.14
N GLU A 40 1.53 16.14 7.55
CA GLU A 40 1.59 17.13 6.50
C GLU A 40 1.45 16.48 5.13
N GLY A 41 0.71 17.13 4.23
CA GLY A 41 0.62 16.67 2.85
C GLY A 41 -0.63 17.13 2.14
N THR A 42 -0.55 17.16 0.82
CA THR A 42 -1.67 17.55 -0.08
C THR A 42 -2.34 16.32 -0.71
N VAL A 43 -1.72 15.16 -0.55
CA VAL A 43 -2.22 13.89 -1.08
C VAL A 43 -1.89 12.77 -0.09
N GLY A 44 -2.76 11.77 0.01
CA GLY A 44 -2.56 10.67 0.94
C GLY A 44 -3.37 9.44 0.58
N VAL A 45 -3.04 8.34 1.26
CA VAL A 45 -3.78 7.09 1.26
C VAL A 45 -4.06 6.68 2.70
N GLY A 46 -5.24 6.13 2.95
CA GLY A 46 -5.64 5.65 4.26
C GLY A 46 -6.21 4.25 4.20
N HIS A 47 -6.16 3.56 5.33
CA HIS A 47 -6.72 2.23 5.48
C HIS A 47 -7.34 2.04 6.86
N VAL A 48 -8.45 1.29 6.89
CA VAL A 48 -9.05 0.75 8.11
C VAL A 48 -9.05 -0.77 7.99
N ARG A 49 -8.35 -1.44 8.92
CA ARG A 49 -8.18 -2.89 8.89
C ARG A 49 -9.35 -3.57 9.57
N TYR A 50 -9.87 -4.60 8.93
CA TYR A 50 -10.78 -5.55 9.53
C TYR A 50 -9.98 -6.72 10.10
N PRO A 51 -10.28 -7.21 11.31
CA PRO A 51 -9.54 -8.33 11.88
C PRO A 51 -9.70 -9.56 10.99
N THR A 52 -8.59 -10.11 10.54
CA THR A 52 -8.50 -11.46 10.00
C THR A 52 -8.20 -12.42 11.14
N ALA A 53 -8.41 -13.71 10.96
CA ALA A 53 -8.21 -14.71 12.02
C ALA A 53 -6.84 -14.54 12.70
N GLY A 54 -6.84 -14.20 14.01
CA GLY A 54 -5.62 -14.00 14.81
C GLY A 54 -5.66 -12.76 15.69
N ARG A 55 -4.60 -12.58 16.49
CA ARG A 55 -4.41 -11.39 17.33
C ARG A 55 -4.04 -10.20 16.46
N ALA A 56 -4.62 -9.05 16.73
CA ALA A 56 -4.25 -7.80 16.07
C ALA A 56 -2.74 -7.52 16.29
N ASP A 57 -2.00 -7.36 15.19
CA ASP A 57 -0.59 -7.00 15.20
C ASP A 57 -0.45 -5.59 14.60
N ALA A 58 0.11 -4.67 15.37
CA ALA A 58 0.33 -3.29 14.93
C ALA A 58 1.26 -3.22 13.70
N SER A 59 2.16 -4.18 13.53
CA SER A 59 3.05 -4.24 12.36
C SER A 59 2.28 -4.46 11.05
N GLU A 60 1.12 -5.13 11.11
CA GLU A 60 0.25 -5.39 9.98
C GLU A 60 -0.78 -4.27 9.71
N ALA A 61 -0.85 -3.25 10.59
CA ALA A 61 -1.66 -2.08 10.30
C ALA A 61 -1.18 -1.41 9.00
N GLN A 62 -2.13 -0.96 8.20
CA GLN A 62 -1.85 -0.37 6.90
C GLN A 62 -2.16 1.14 6.90
N PRO A 63 -1.54 1.94 6.00
CA PRO A 63 -0.68 1.54 4.88
C PRO A 63 0.67 0.95 5.32
N LEU A 64 1.17 0.00 4.54
CA LEU A 64 2.54 -0.48 4.66
C LEU A 64 3.46 0.44 3.85
N HIS A 65 4.74 0.53 4.26
CA HIS A 65 5.69 1.46 3.66
C HIS A 65 6.98 0.77 3.25
N SER A 66 7.50 1.16 2.07
CA SER A 66 8.84 0.83 1.59
C SER A 66 9.53 2.11 1.12
N ALA A 67 10.77 2.30 1.52
CA ALA A 67 11.60 3.42 1.06
C ALA A 67 12.43 3.08 -0.20
N ASN A 68 12.44 1.82 -0.62
CA ASN A 68 13.25 1.34 -1.73
C ASN A 68 12.35 0.83 -2.88
N PRO A 69 12.59 1.20 -4.16
CA PRO A 69 13.62 2.13 -4.69
C PRO A 69 13.24 3.61 -4.53
N VAL A 70 11.98 3.89 -4.22
CA VAL A 70 11.39 5.19 -3.91
C VAL A 70 10.40 5.01 -2.77
N ASN A 71 10.03 6.08 -2.09
CA ASN A 71 9.02 5.97 -1.04
C ASN A 71 7.66 5.55 -1.62
N ILE A 72 7.14 4.45 -1.14
CA ILE A 72 5.83 3.89 -1.50
C ILE A 72 5.08 3.58 -0.21
N SER A 73 3.86 4.07 -0.08
CA SER A 73 2.92 3.61 0.95
C SER A 73 1.71 2.96 0.29
N LEU A 74 1.39 1.74 0.70
CA LEU A 74 0.40 0.88 0.04
C LEU A 74 -0.65 0.39 1.03
N ALA A 75 -1.90 0.51 0.64
CA ALA A 75 -3.05 -0.08 1.31
C ALA A 75 -3.71 -1.12 0.39
N HIS A 76 -3.97 -2.30 0.93
CA HIS A 76 -4.47 -3.47 0.22
C HIS A 76 -5.71 -4.03 0.91
N ASN A 77 -6.72 -4.35 0.14
CA ASN A 77 -7.89 -5.10 0.55
C ASN A 77 -8.03 -6.33 -0.34
N GLY A 78 -7.89 -7.49 0.23
CA GLY A 78 -7.95 -8.74 -0.51
C GLY A 78 -7.09 -9.84 0.05
N THR A 79 -6.76 -10.80 -0.79
CA THR A 79 -5.87 -11.91 -0.47
C THR A 79 -5.13 -12.38 -1.72
N LEU A 80 -3.82 -12.49 -1.63
CA LEU A 80 -2.99 -13.16 -2.63
C LEU A 80 -2.91 -14.66 -2.29
N THR A 81 -3.35 -15.49 -3.21
CA THR A 81 -3.33 -16.95 -3.02
C THR A 81 -1.94 -17.56 -3.15
N ASN A 82 -1.05 -16.89 -3.90
CA ASN A 82 0.33 -17.32 -4.14
C ASN A 82 1.39 -16.44 -3.44
N SER A 83 1.02 -15.78 -2.34
CA SER A 83 1.90 -14.85 -1.62
C SER A 83 3.22 -15.48 -1.17
N GLU A 84 3.21 -16.73 -0.70
CA GLU A 84 4.42 -17.42 -0.26
C GLU A 84 5.40 -17.72 -1.42
N GLU A 85 4.89 -18.03 -2.60
CA GLU A 85 5.73 -18.23 -3.80
C GLU A 85 6.42 -16.94 -4.19
N ILE A 86 5.67 -15.84 -4.24
CA ILE A 86 6.20 -14.50 -4.55
C ILE A 86 7.23 -14.09 -3.51
N LYS A 87 6.93 -14.28 -2.23
CA LYS A 87 7.85 -13.98 -1.12
C LYS A 87 9.17 -14.72 -1.27
N ASN A 88 9.11 -16.03 -1.52
CA ASN A 88 10.30 -16.87 -1.71
C ASN A 88 11.12 -16.46 -2.94
N ALA A 89 10.47 -16.03 -4.02
CA ALA A 89 11.13 -15.50 -5.20
C ALA A 89 11.84 -14.17 -4.90
N LEU A 90 11.19 -13.25 -4.19
CA LEU A 90 11.74 -11.95 -3.80
C LEU A 90 12.94 -12.09 -2.85
N LEU A 91 12.89 -13.00 -1.88
CA LEU A 91 14.01 -13.26 -0.96
C LEU A 91 15.28 -13.67 -1.69
N LYS A 92 15.17 -14.43 -2.80
CA LYS A 92 16.31 -14.83 -3.63
C LYS A 92 16.96 -13.66 -4.35
N THR A 93 16.27 -12.54 -4.50
CA THR A 93 16.81 -11.33 -5.15
C THR A 93 17.65 -10.47 -4.22
N HIS A 94 17.59 -10.71 -2.91
CA HIS A 94 18.17 -9.86 -1.86
C HIS A 94 17.73 -8.39 -1.91
N PHE A 95 16.62 -8.11 -2.58
CA PHE A 95 16.09 -6.75 -2.75
C PHE A 95 15.38 -6.22 -1.51
N CYS A 96 14.69 -7.07 -0.79
CA CYS A 96 13.87 -6.70 0.36
C CYS A 96 13.98 -7.72 1.51
N GLN A 97 13.55 -7.28 2.68
CA GLN A 97 13.28 -8.10 3.85
C GLN A 97 11.79 -8.02 4.17
N PHE A 98 11.28 -8.99 4.90
CA PHE A 98 9.89 -9.04 5.32
C PHE A 98 9.81 -8.90 6.83
N ASN A 99 8.99 -7.97 7.30
CA ASN A 99 8.80 -7.67 8.72
C ASN A 99 7.48 -8.24 9.25
N THR A 100 6.57 -8.62 8.34
CA THR A 100 5.25 -9.16 8.68
C THR A 100 5.00 -10.48 7.96
N ARG A 101 3.88 -11.10 8.30
CA ARG A 101 3.35 -12.27 7.56
C ARG A 101 2.28 -11.90 6.54
N SER A 102 2.00 -10.61 6.40
CA SER A 102 0.94 -10.11 5.53
C SER A 102 1.29 -10.26 4.05
N ASP A 103 0.35 -10.76 3.28
CA ASP A 103 0.40 -10.76 1.81
C ASP A 103 0.45 -9.33 1.23
N SER A 104 -0.04 -8.35 2.00
CA SER A 104 0.07 -6.92 1.65
C SER A 104 1.52 -6.44 1.59
N GLU A 105 2.39 -6.93 2.48
CA GLU A 105 3.82 -6.64 2.43
C GLU A 105 4.49 -7.32 1.22
N VAL A 106 4.05 -8.53 0.88
CA VAL A 106 4.51 -9.22 -0.31
C VAL A 106 4.16 -8.42 -1.56
N LEU A 107 2.93 -7.93 -1.66
CA LEU A 107 2.48 -7.12 -2.78
C LEU A 107 3.24 -5.78 -2.88
N LEU A 108 3.46 -5.11 -1.75
CA LEU A 108 4.26 -3.89 -1.68
C LEU A 108 5.68 -4.13 -2.21
N ASN A 109 6.35 -5.16 -1.71
CA ASN A 109 7.73 -5.48 -2.09
C ASN A 109 7.84 -5.94 -3.54
N LEU A 110 6.86 -6.69 -4.05
CA LEU A 110 6.81 -7.05 -5.46
C LEU A 110 6.68 -5.81 -6.34
N PHE A 111 5.77 -4.91 -6.01
CA PHE A 111 5.59 -3.66 -6.76
C PHE A 111 6.85 -2.78 -6.71
N ALA A 112 7.47 -2.65 -5.53
CA ALA A 112 8.73 -1.94 -5.36
C ALA A 112 9.87 -2.55 -6.19
N TYR A 113 9.96 -3.89 -6.22
CA TYR A 113 10.95 -4.60 -7.02
C TYR A 113 10.75 -4.42 -8.53
N GLU A 114 9.50 -4.47 -9.00
CA GLU A 114 9.19 -4.21 -10.40
C GLU A 114 9.48 -2.75 -10.80
N LEU A 115 9.27 -1.79 -9.89
CA LEU A 115 9.69 -0.40 -10.09
C LEU A 115 11.22 -0.26 -10.13
N TYR A 116 11.94 -0.98 -9.25
CA TYR A 116 13.41 -0.98 -9.25
C TYR A 116 14.00 -1.43 -10.58
N LYS A 117 13.37 -2.35 -11.28
CA LYS A 117 13.77 -2.81 -12.62
C LYS A 117 13.56 -1.76 -13.72
N THR A 118 12.91 -0.66 -13.42
CA THR A 118 12.71 0.47 -14.33
C THR A 118 13.73 1.60 -14.09
N ASN A 119 13.60 2.71 -14.81
CA ASN A 119 14.39 3.91 -14.51
C ASN A 119 13.77 4.70 -13.34
N PHE A 120 13.86 4.13 -12.12
CA PHE A 120 13.26 4.71 -10.92
C PHE A 120 13.87 6.07 -10.51
N ARG A 121 15.10 6.38 -10.92
CA ARG A 121 15.76 7.68 -10.65
C ARG A 121 15.12 8.84 -11.41
N LYS A 122 14.42 8.55 -12.49
CA LYS A 122 13.60 9.50 -13.27
C LYS A 122 12.22 8.88 -13.50
N LEU A 123 11.53 8.62 -12.40
CA LEU A 123 10.25 7.91 -12.42
C LEU A 123 9.21 8.69 -13.22
N LYS A 124 8.45 7.96 -14.04
CA LYS A 124 7.34 8.45 -14.86
C LYS A 124 6.15 7.51 -14.73
N ASN A 125 4.97 7.99 -15.06
CA ASN A 125 3.75 7.16 -15.05
C ASN A 125 3.91 5.88 -15.89
N SER A 126 4.61 5.95 -17.04
CA SER A 126 4.88 4.78 -17.88
C SER A 126 5.67 3.68 -17.16
N HIS A 127 6.60 4.04 -16.26
CA HIS A 127 7.35 3.07 -15.46
C HIS A 127 6.45 2.39 -14.44
N VAL A 128 5.54 3.15 -13.81
CA VAL A 128 4.53 2.61 -12.89
C VAL A 128 3.63 1.61 -13.61
N PHE A 129 3.09 1.97 -14.78
CA PHE A 129 2.26 1.05 -15.56
C PHE A 129 3.02 -0.20 -16.03
N SER A 130 4.31 -0.05 -16.38
CA SER A 130 5.15 -1.20 -16.72
C SER A 130 5.34 -2.14 -15.54
N ALA A 131 5.63 -1.60 -14.36
CA ALA A 131 5.75 -2.36 -13.12
C ALA A 131 4.44 -3.08 -12.78
N LEU A 132 3.29 -2.39 -12.88
CA LEU A 132 1.97 -2.98 -12.61
C LEU A 132 1.64 -4.13 -13.57
N LYS A 133 2.01 -4.02 -14.86
CA LYS A 133 1.84 -5.14 -15.81
C LYS A 133 2.57 -6.41 -15.34
N ASN A 134 3.73 -6.25 -14.73
CA ASN A 134 4.49 -7.39 -14.22
C ASN A 134 3.94 -7.90 -12.87
N VAL A 135 3.42 -7.01 -12.02
CA VAL A 135 2.67 -7.40 -10.81
C VAL A 135 1.46 -8.27 -11.20
N TYR A 136 0.68 -7.85 -12.19
CA TYR A 136 -0.49 -8.62 -12.67
C TYR A 136 -0.15 -10.02 -13.20
N LYS A 137 1.04 -10.20 -13.77
CA LYS A 137 1.49 -11.52 -14.26
C LYS A 137 1.90 -12.47 -13.15
N GLN A 138 2.22 -11.94 -11.97
CA GLN A 138 2.79 -12.70 -10.88
C GLN A 138 1.79 -12.90 -9.74
N CYS A 139 0.82 -12.00 -9.55
CA CYS A 139 -0.15 -12.07 -8.46
C CYS A 139 -1.38 -12.87 -8.84
N GLU A 140 -1.73 -13.84 -8.01
CA GLU A 140 -2.97 -14.59 -8.06
C GLU A 140 -3.85 -14.23 -6.85
N GLY A 141 -5.17 -14.21 -7.05
CA GLY A 141 -6.14 -13.91 -6.00
C GLY A 141 -7.00 -12.70 -6.31
N GLY A 142 -7.73 -12.24 -5.30
CA GLY A 142 -8.61 -11.08 -5.39
C GLY A 142 -8.07 -9.92 -4.55
N TYR A 143 -7.72 -8.81 -5.17
CA TYR A 143 -7.14 -7.66 -4.48
C TYR A 143 -7.56 -6.31 -5.06
N ALA A 144 -7.70 -5.32 -4.19
CA ALA A 144 -7.82 -3.91 -4.55
C ALA A 144 -6.79 -3.11 -3.75
N VAL A 145 -6.08 -2.22 -4.41
CA VAL A 145 -4.93 -1.51 -3.87
C VAL A 145 -5.06 -0.03 -4.14
N THR A 146 -4.71 0.76 -3.13
CA THR A 146 -4.35 2.17 -3.29
C THR A 146 -2.92 2.36 -2.81
N ALA A 147 -2.10 3.05 -3.58
CA ALA A 147 -0.73 3.32 -3.19
C ALA A 147 -0.34 4.76 -3.48
N LEU A 148 0.44 5.33 -2.57
CA LEU A 148 1.06 6.64 -2.70
C LEU A 148 2.53 6.42 -3.08
N VAL A 149 2.92 6.91 -4.25
CA VAL A 149 4.27 6.77 -4.80
C VAL A 149 4.90 8.15 -4.88
N ALA A 150 6.03 8.33 -4.20
CA ALA A 150 6.75 9.61 -4.20
C ALA A 150 7.13 10.07 -5.61
N GLY A 151 6.82 11.32 -5.93
CA GLY A 151 7.07 11.91 -7.24
C GLY A 151 6.07 11.53 -8.35
N ILE A 152 5.10 10.65 -8.05
CA ILE A 152 4.02 10.24 -8.96
C ILE A 152 2.66 10.70 -8.43
N GLY A 153 2.34 10.37 -7.17
CA GLY A 153 1.03 10.62 -6.57
C GLY A 153 0.32 9.33 -6.18
N VAL A 154 -1.00 9.37 -6.11
CA VAL A 154 -1.83 8.20 -5.79
C VAL A 154 -2.10 7.39 -7.04
N ILE A 155 -1.92 6.09 -6.92
CA ILE A 155 -2.33 5.09 -7.90
C ILE A 155 -3.36 4.15 -7.26
N ALA A 156 -4.25 3.62 -8.07
CA ALA A 156 -5.19 2.61 -7.64
C ALA A 156 -5.29 1.52 -8.72
N PHE A 157 -5.32 0.27 -8.28
CA PHE A 157 -5.44 -0.89 -9.16
C PHE A 157 -6.10 -2.06 -8.43
N ARG A 158 -6.62 -3.01 -9.17
CA ARG A 158 -7.25 -4.21 -8.64
C ARG A 158 -6.89 -5.44 -9.47
N ASP A 159 -7.21 -6.61 -8.94
CA ASP A 159 -7.04 -7.87 -9.64
C ASP A 159 -7.69 -7.85 -11.03
N PRO A 160 -7.08 -8.52 -12.04
CA PRO A 160 -7.60 -8.55 -13.41
C PRO A 160 -8.99 -9.13 -13.54
N GLY A 161 -9.38 -10.04 -12.66
CA GLY A 161 -10.72 -10.64 -12.59
C GLY A 161 -11.78 -9.71 -11.99
N GLY A 162 -11.39 -8.60 -11.37
CA GLY A 162 -12.32 -7.65 -10.76
C GLY A 162 -13.05 -8.21 -9.54
N ILE A 163 -12.45 -9.17 -8.83
CA ILE A 163 -13.02 -9.84 -7.66
C ILE A 163 -13.23 -8.82 -6.53
N ARG A 164 -12.22 -7.95 -6.30
CA ARG A 164 -12.35 -6.89 -5.30
C ARG A 164 -12.85 -5.59 -5.94
N PRO A 165 -13.79 -4.89 -5.27
CA PRO A 165 -14.30 -3.62 -5.77
C PRO A 165 -13.24 -2.52 -5.67
N LEU A 166 -13.21 -1.65 -6.68
CA LEU A 166 -12.48 -0.39 -6.66
C LEU A 166 -13.37 0.67 -7.30
N VAL A 167 -13.56 1.79 -6.61
CA VAL A 167 -14.44 2.88 -7.06
C VAL A 167 -13.62 4.16 -7.16
N LEU A 168 -13.76 4.86 -8.29
CA LEU A 168 -13.21 6.19 -8.50
C LEU A 168 -14.34 7.22 -8.36
N GLY A 169 -14.22 8.07 -7.36
CA GLY A 169 -15.12 9.22 -7.19
C GLY A 169 -14.54 10.46 -7.85
N LYS A 170 -15.39 11.28 -8.45
CA LYS A 170 -15.01 12.58 -9.02
C LYS A 170 -15.97 13.65 -8.54
N LYS A 171 -15.45 14.75 -8.04
CA LYS A 171 -16.18 15.98 -7.74
C LYS A 171 -15.55 17.13 -8.53
N LYS A 172 -16.30 18.19 -8.86
CA LYS A 172 -15.80 19.34 -9.61
C LYS A 172 -14.48 19.84 -9.00
N GLY A 173 -13.39 19.71 -9.75
CA GLY A 173 -12.04 20.12 -9.34
C GLY A 173 -11.23 19.12 -8.51
N SER A 174 -11.75 17.89 -8.24
CA SER A 174 -11.01 16.85 -7.48
C SER A 174 -11.45 15.43 -7.86
N TYR A 175 -10.60 14.46 -7.60
CA TYR A 175 -10.81 13.01 -7.79
C TYR A 175 -10.81 12.32 -6.43
#